data_3f63c7a41295a32f52794756297032b1
#
_entry.id   3f63c7a41295a32f52794756297032b1
#
_cell.length_a   1.000
_cell.length_b   1.000
_cell.length_c   1.000
_cell.angle_alpha   90.00
_cell.angle_beta   90.00
_cell.angle_gamma   90.00
#
_symmetry.space_group_name_H-M   'P 1'
#
loop_
_entity.id
_entity.type
_entity.pdbx_description
1 polymer ?
#
loop_
_entity_poly.entity_id
_entity_poly.type
_entity_poly.pdbx_seq_one_letter_code
_entity_poly.pdbx_strand_id
1 'polypeptide(L)'
;MEKEKNRFYLVENITNKILFKLNKDLSSSQTRANLAGIRNSINKPLSNAEVVLPILFESLPEEFLSKDGSLTAEENAILLTLQLYAIHQQGSSISVLMDENEDNWKNLGYSLNSLRKGDDSLAIDRRFNTMITSSTFDELSHHLRQLIKLLKAKSDVKINYGKLAKDLYGFIRGNRESVRISWAQRYYSYNKKENKEGENTNEK
;
A
#
# COMPACT_ATOMS: atom_id res chain seq x y z
N MET A 1 -25.47 1.85 4.74
CA MET A 1 -24.88 1.63 3.39
C MET A 1 -24.20 2.90 2.84
N GLU A 2 -24.89 4.05 2.73
CA GLU A 2 -24.32 5.26 2.13
C GLU A 2 -23.23 5.89 3.01
N LYS A 3 -23.42 5.99 4.33
CA LYS A 3 -22.41 6.45 5.30
C LYS A 3 -21.15 5.56 5.31
N GLU A 4 -21.30 4.27 5.09
CA GLU A 4 -20.20 3.32 5.07
C GLU A 4 -19.39 3.43 3.78
N LYS A 5 -20.05 3.56 2.62
CA LYS A 5 -19.36 3.86 1.35
C LYS A 5 -18.57 5.15 1.44
N ASN A 6 -19.10 6.17 2.11
CA ASN A 6 -18.41 7.45 2.32
C ASN A 6 -17.12 7.27 3.15
N ARG A 7 -17.12 6.40 4.18
CA ARG A 7 -15.92 6.13 5.00
C ARG A 7 -14.76 5.50 4.21
N PHE A 8 -15.04 4.59 3.28
CA PHE A 8 -14.01 4.03 2.41
C PHE A 8 -13.30 5.10 1.58
N TYR A 9 -14.08 6.02 0.98
CA TYR A 9 -13.52 7.15 0.23
C TYR A 9 -12.77 8.12 1.13
N LEU A 10 -13.26 8.32 2.35
CA LEU A 10 -12.63 9.23 3.29
C LEU A 10 -11.26 8.69 3.75
N VAL A 11 -11.13 7.40 4.01
CA VAL A 11 -9.85 6.74 4.31
C VAL A 11 -8.87 6.92 3.14
N GLU A 12 -9.32 6.66 1.90
CA GLU A 12 -8.52 6.85 0.69
C GLU A 12 -8.03 8.30 0.55
N ASN A 13 -8.95 9.27 0.65
CA ASN A 13 -8.66 10.70 0.48
C ASN A 13 -7.73 11.26 1.57
N ILE A 14 -7.95 10.86 2.83
CA ILE A 14 -7.10 11.30 3.95
C ILE A 14 -5.69 10.73 3.76
N THR A 15 -5.59 9.45 3.41
CA THR A 15 -4.31 8.81 3.12
C THR A 15 -3.56 9.55 2.01
N ASN A 16 -4.24 9.87 0.91
CA ASN A 16 -3.64 10.62 -0.19
C ASN A 16 -3.16 12.01 0.24
N LYS A 17 -3.94 12.73 1.07
CA LYS A 17 -3.52 14.04 1.61
C LYS A 17 -2.25 13.95 2.46
N ILE A 18 -2.14 12.93 3.32
CA ILE A 18 -0.94 12.71 4.14
C ILE A 18 0.25 12.38 3.25
N LEU A 19 0.06 11.45 2.31
CA LEU A 19 1.11 11.02 1.40
C LEU A 19 1.57 12.15 0.48
N PHE A 20 0.66 13.00 0.01
CA PHE A 20 1.01 14.18 -0.79
C PHE A 20 1.90 15.14 -0.01
N LYS A 21 1.59 15.42 1.28
CA LYS A 21 2.43 16.25 2.15
C LYS A 21 3.84 15.64 2.31
N LEU A 22 3.92 14.33 2.56
CA LEU A 22 5.20 13.60 2.70
C LEU A 22 5.99 13.50 1.40
N ASN A 23 5.33 13.59 0.25
CA ASN A 23 5.95 13.46 -1.07
C ASN A 23 6.34 14.80 -1.70
N LYS A 24 5.92 15.93 -1.10
CA LYS A 24 6.11 17.28 -1.68
C LYS A 24 7.58 17.64 -1.90
N ASP A 25 8.45 17.25 -0.96
CA ASP A 25 9.90 17.45 -1.05
C ASP A 25 10.63 16.28 -0.42
N LEU A 26 10.91 15.26 -1.22
CA LEU A 26 11.65 14.06 -0.81
C LEU A 26 13.11 14.32 -0.48
N SER A 27 13.65 15.46 -0.93
CA SER A 27 15.04 15.87 -0.70
C SER A 27 15.24 16.53 0.67
N SER A 28 14.16 17.04 1.28
CA SER A 28 14.26 17.76 2.55
C SER A 28 14.65 16.82 3.71
N SER A 29 15.45 17.36 4.63
CA SER A 29 15.86 16.63 5.83
C SER A 29 14.66 16.28 6.72
N GLN A 30 13.65 17.17 6.78
CA GLN A 30 12.43 16.94 7.54
C GLN A 30 11.62 15.77 6.98
N THR A 31 11.41 15.71 5.65
CA THR A 31 10.71 14.58 5.03
C THR A 31 11.43 13.26 5.26
N ARG A 32 12.77 13.26 5.12
CA ARG A 32 13.59 12.07 5.40
C ARG A 32 13.49 11.63 6.86
N ALA A 33 13.50 12.57 7.81
CA ALA A 33 13.30 12.29 9.22
C ALA A 33 11.91 11.72 9.50
N ASN A 34 10.85 12.30 8.91
CA ASN A 34 9.48 11.83 9.02
C ASN A 34 9.33 10.38 8.50
N LEU A 35 9.85 10.10 7.31
CA LEU A 35 9.82 8.76 6.72
C LEU A 35 10.62 7.75 7.56
N ALA A 36 11.75 8.16 8.14
CA ALA A 36 12.52 7.33 9.05
C ALA A 36 11.73 7.04 10.34
N GLY A 37 11.09 8.05 10.93
CA GLY A 37 10.22 7.91 12.09
C GLY A 37 9.07 6.92 11.85
N ILE A 38 8.39 7.06 10.69
CA ILE A 38 7.32 6.14 10.29
C ILE A 38 7.84 4.69 10.17
N ARG A 39 9.00 4.45 9.54
CA ARG A 39 9.59 3.10 9.48
C ARG A 39 9.96 2.57 10.87
N ASN A 40 10.49 3.42 11.73
CA ASN A 40 10.91 3.05 13.08
C ASN A 40 9.74 2.75 14.02
N SER A 41 8.52 3.15 13.67
CA SER A 41 7.29 2.83 14.42
C SER A 41 6.81 1.39 14.21
N ILE A 42 7.33 0.69 13.19
CA ILE A 42 6.90 -0.68 12.88
C ILE A 42 7.23 -1.61 14.06
N ASN A 43 6.24 -2.37 14.50
CA ASN A 43 6.32 -3.30 15.64
C ASN A 43 6.67 -2.62 16.99
N LYS A 44 6.39 -1.33 17.12
CA LYS A 44 6.55 -0.61 18.39
C LYS A 44 5.19 -0.05 18.84
N PRO A 45 4.99 0.16 20.14
CA PRO A 45 3.84 0.91 20.63
C PRO A 45 3.81 2.30 20.00
N LEU A 46 2.64 2.72 19.50
CA LEU A 46 2.49 4.01 18.84
C LEU A 46 2.82 5.18 19.78
N SER A 47 2.60 5.01 21.10
CA SER A 47 3.00 5.98 22.13
C SER A 47 4.49 6.33 22.12
N ASN A 48 5.33 5.45 21.57
CA ASN A 48 6.78 5.65 21.45
C ASN A 48 7.18 6.20 20.07
N ALA A 49 6.19 6.55 19.23
CA ALA A 49 6.39 7.00 17.86
C ALA A 49 6.08 8.51 17.72
N GLU A 50 6.77 9.35 18.48
CA GLU A 50 6.52 10.81 18.57
C GLU A 50 6.39 11.49 17.19
N VAL A 51 7.19 11.10 16.20
CA VAL A 51 7.14 11.64 14.85
C VAL A 51 5.86 11.25 14.11
N VAL A 52 5.31 10.06 14.41
CA VAL A 52 4.14 9.52 13.69
C VAL A 52 2.84 10.12 14.18
N LEU A 53 2.75 10.43 15.48
CA LEU A 53 1.53 10.94 16.12
C LEU A 53 0.97 12.19 15.40
N PRO A 54 1.75 13.28 15.20
CA PRO A 54 1.23 14.45 14.50
C PRO A 54 0.93 14.15 13.02
N ILE A 55 1.77 13.37 12.33
CA ILE A 55 1.55 13.03 10.93
C ILE A 55 0.20 12.31 10.74
N LEU A 56 -0.14 11.40 11.66
CA LEU A 56 -1.37 10.64 11.61
C LEU A 56 -2.56 11.49 12.10
N PHE A 57 -2.52 11.95 13.35
CA PHE A 57 -3.71 12.46 14.03
C PHE A 57 -4.13 13.88 13.62
N GLU A 58 -3.21 14.77 13.22
CA GLU A 58 -3.57 16.10 12.71
C GLU A 58 -4.38 16.07 11.40
N SER A 59 -4.30 14.96 10.67
CA SER A 59 -5.00 14.81 9.39
C SER A 59 -6.33 14.06 9.51
N LEU A 60 -6.60 13.42 10.66
CA LEU A 60 -7.80 12.61 10.86
C LEU A 60 -8.99 13.46 11.31
N PRO A 61 -10.19 13.21 10.79
CA PRO A 61 -11.42 13.80 11.33
C PRO A 61 -11.75 13.15 12.69
N GLU A 62 -12.44 13.88 13.55
CA GLU A 62 -12.82 13.43 14.90
C GLU A 62 -13.55 12.07 14.89
N GLU A 63 -14.36 11.83 13.86
CA GLU A 63 -15.11 10.57 13.70
C GLU A 63 -14.24 9.33 13.46
N PHE A 64 -12.94 9.49 13.17
CA PHE A 64 -11.98 8.41 13.03
C PHE A 64 -11.23 8.14 14.33
N LEU A 65 -11.21 9.11 15.24
CA LEU A 65 -10.46 9.01 16.49
C LEU A 65 -11.08 8.00 17.45
N SER A 66 -10.23 7.22 18.07
CA SER A 66 -10.60 6.26 19.11
C SER A 66 -11.10 6.98 20.38
N LYS A 67 -12.04 6.34 21.08
CA LYS A 67 -12.56 6.84 22.37
C LYS A 67 -11.91 6.15 23.59
N ASP A 68 -11.21 5.05 23.37
CA ASP A 68 -10.63 4.19 24.41
C ASP A 68 -9.11 4.06 24.35
N GLY A 69 -8.48 4.77 23.39
CA GLY A 69 -7.03 4.75 23.18
C GLY A 69 -6.52 3.57 22.37
N SER A 70 -7.39 2.64 21.91
CA SER A 70 -7.03 1.63 20.93
C SER A 70 -7.19 2.20 19.50
N LEU A 71 -6.34 1.80 18.55
CA LEU A 71 -6.47 2.27 17.19
C LEU A 71 -7.76 1.76 16.53
N THR A 72 -8.51 2.66 15.91
CA THR A 72 -9.68 2.32 15.07
C THR A 72 -9.27 1.56 13.81
N ALA A 73 -10.22 1.02 13.08
CA ALA A 73 -9.97 0.37 11.80
C ALA A 73 -9.39 1.34 10.76
N GLU A 74 -9.86 2.58 10.76
CA GLU A 74 -9.39 3.67 9.92
C GLU A 74 -7.94 4.03 10.24
N GLU A 75 -7.63 4.26 11.52
CA GLU A 75 -6.28 4.59 11.99
C GLU A 75 -5.28 3.46 11.67
N ASN A 76 -5.65 2.21 11.91
CA ASN A 76 -4.83 1.04 11.60
C ASN A 76 -4.53 0.93 10.10
N ALA A 77 -5.55 1.10 9.24
CA ALA A 77 -5.39 1.01 7.80
C ALA A 77 -4.47 2.12 7.26
N ILE A 78 -4.67 3.36 7.73
CA ILE A 78 -3.84 4.50 7.33
C ILE A 78 -2.41 4.33 7.84
N LEU A 79 -2.22 4.00 9.12
CA LEU A 79 -0.90 3.82 9.72
C LEU A 79 -0.08 2.75 8.99
N LEU A 80 -0.68 1.56 8.76
CA LEU A 80 0.01 0.50 8.00
C LEU A 80 0.38 0.98 6.60
N THR A 81 -0.51 1.69 5.92
CA THR A 81 -0.25 2.23 4.59
C THR A 81 0.93 3.20 4.58
N LEU A 82 1.01 4.12 5.56
CA LEU A 82 2.14 5.04 5.72
C LEU A 82 3.44 4.29 5.99
N GLN A 83 3.41 3.22 6.79
CA GLN A 83 4.58 2.37 7.05
C GLN A 83 5.05 1.66 5.78
N LEU A 84 4.14 1.11 4.97
CA LEU A 84 4.46 0.45 3.70
C LEU A 84 5.04 1.45 2.69
N TYR A 85 4.43 2.65 2.57
CA TYR A 85 4.97 3.74 1.76
C TYR A 85 6.39 4.11 2.18
N ALA A 86 6.62 4.33 3.48
CA ALA A 86 7.92 4.72 3.99
C ALA A 86 9.00 3.64 3.77
N ILE A 87 8.64 2.35 3.77
CA ILE A 87 9.53 1.24 3.37
C ILE A 87 9.86 1.34 1.87
N HIS A 88 8.86 1.53 1.02
CA HIS A 88 9.03 1.58 -0.43
C HIS A 88 9.86 2.80 -0.85
N GLN A 89 9.56 3.99 -0.30
CA GLN A 89 10.24 5.25 -0.61
C GLN A 89 11.68 5.33 -0.09
N GLN A 90 12.07 4.44 0.82
CA GLN A 90 13.40 4.50 1.45
C GLN A 90 14.54 4.42 0.42
N GLY A 91 15.41 5.44 0.41
CA GLY A 91 16.60 5.50 -0.46
C GLY A 91 16.33 5.93 -1.90
N SER A 92 15.06 6.21 -2.26
CA SER A 92 14.71 6.76 -3.56
C SER A 92 14.47 8.28 -3.48
N SER A 93 14.99 9.02 -4.45
CA SER A 93 14.64 10.43 -4.69
C SER A 93 13.43 10.59 -5.62
N ILE A 94 13.01 9.50 -6.26
CA ILE A 94 11.85 9.46 -7.16
C ILE A 94 10.65 8.96 -6.37
N SER A 95 9.49 9.60 -6.57
CA SER A 95 8.26 9.19 -5.91
C SER A 95 7.81 7.79 -6.33
N VAL A 96 7.48 6.97 -5.33
CA VAL A 96 6.88 5.64 -5.51
C VAL A 96 5.34 5.67 -5.50
N LEU A 97 4.75 6.88 -5.39
CA LEU A 97 3.31 7.06 -5.50
C LEU A 97 2.87 6.97 -6.96
N MET A 98 1.82 6.21 -7.20
CA MET A 98 1.11 6.21 -8.49
C MET A 98 0.37 7.53 -8.64
N ASP A 99 0.35 8.11 -9.85
CA ASP A 99 -0.37 9.34 -10.11
C ASP A 99 -1.88 9.15 -9.91
N GLU A 100 -2.55 10.16 -9.32
CA GLU A 100 -4.01 10.13 -9.08
C GLU A 100 -4.82 10.05 -10.39
N ASN A 101 -4.24 10.50 -11.51
CA ASN A 101 -4.84 10.44 -12.84
C ASN A 101 -4.68 9.06 -13.53
N GLU A 102 -3.95 8.15 -12.91
CA GLU A 102 -3.87 6.79 -13.41
C GLU A 102 -5.12 5.99 -13.03
N ASP A 103 -5.49 5.07 -13.92
CA ASP A 103 -6.71 4.27 -13.82
C ASP A 103 -6.97 3.71 -12.41
N ASN A 104 -8.12 4.05 -11.83
CA ASN A 104 -8.58 3.62 -10.51
C ASN A 104 -8.63 2.08 -10.31
N TRP A 105 -8.48 1.30 -11.39
CA TRP A 105 -8.46 -0.15 -11.31
C TRP A 105 -7.10 -0.74 -10.88
N LYS A 106 -6.02 0.05 -10.93
CA LYS A 106 -4.67 -0.36 -10.52
C LYS A 106 -4.60 -0.45 -9.00
N ASN A 107 -4.77 -1.65 -8.49
CA ASN A 107 -4.66 -1.97 -7.06
C ASN A 107 -3.29 -2.60 -6.73
N LEU A 108 -3.09 -3.01 -5.48
CA LEU A 108 -1.85 -3.64 -5.03
C LEU A 108 -1.48 -4.88 -5.88
N GLY A 109 -2.47 -5.70 -6.27
CA GLY A 109 -2.24 -6.87 -7.12
C GLY A 109 -1.61 -6.51 -8.45
N TYR A 110 -2.05 -5.41 -9.07
CA TYR A 110 -1.44 -4.87 -10.29
C TYR A 110 0.04 -4.54 -10.10
N SER A 111 0.39 -3.83 -9.02
CA SER A 111 1.79 -3.47 -8.76
C SER A 111 2.64 -4.70 -8.47
N LEU A 112 2.14 -5.67 -7.70
CA LEU A 112 2.85 -6.91 -7.39
C LEU A 112 2.98 -7.86 -8.59
N ASN A 113 2.13 -7.75 -9.61
CA ASN A 113 2.26 -8.53 -10.85
C ASN A 113 3.63 -8.30 -11.52
N SER A 114 4.21 -7.09 -11.38
CA SER A 114 5.53 -6.76 -11.92
C SER A 114 6.66 -7.63 -11.40
N LEU A 115 6.47 -8.27 -10.23
CA LEU A 115 7.44 -9.20 -9.65
C LEU A 115 7.42 -10.59 -10.30
N ARG A 116 6.38 -10.92 -11.08
CA ARG A 116 6.21 -12.23 -11.75
C ARG A 116 7.02 -12.33 -13.05
N LYS A 117 8.29 -11.94 -13.02
CA LYS A 117 9.18 -11.98 -14.17
C LYS A 117 10.24 -13.07 -13.99
N GLY A 118 10.48 -13.83 -15.07
CA GLY A 118 11.53 -14.84 -15.11
C GLY A 118 11.29 -16.06 -14.20
N ASP A 119 12.38 -16.73 -13.84
CA ASP A 119 12.36 -18.02 -13.13
C ASP A 119 11.87 -17.95 -11.68
N ASP A 120 11.88 -16.76 -11.09
CA ASP A 120 11.43 -16.52 -9.71
C ASP A 120 9.89 -16.47 -9.55
N SER A 121 9.12 -16.54 -10.63
CA SER A 121 7.66 -16.32 -10.62
C SER A 121 6.93 -17.23 -9.64
N LEU A 122 7.31 -18.52 -9.54
CA LEU A 122 6.70 -19.47 -8.60
C LEU A 122 6.96 -19.10 -7.13
N ALA A 123 8.15 -18.61 -6.81
CA ALA A 123 8.47 -18.18 -5.45
C ALA A 123 7.68 -16.90 -5.06
N ILE A 124 7.48 -16.01 -6.02
CA ILE A 124 6.66 -14.81 -5.84
C ILE A 124 5.18 -15.18 -5.67
N ASP A 125 4.66 -16.09 -6.51
CA ASP A 125 3.28 -16.57 -6.43
C ASP A 125 2.99 -17.22 -5.06
N ARG A 126 3.91 -18.01 -4.52
CA ARG A 126 3.79 -18.59 -3.17
C ARG A 126 3.68 -17.48 -2.10
N ARG A 127 4.52 -16.45 -2.15
CA ARG A 127 4.48 -15.33 -1.21
C ARG A 127 3.18 -14.52 -1.32
N PHE A 128 2.73 -14.27 -2.56
CA PHE A 128 1.47 -13.61 -2.81
C PHE A 128 0.29 -14.42 -2.25
N ASN A 129 0.25 -15.72 -2.52
CA ASN A 129 -0.81 -16.60 -2.03
C ASN A 129 -0.82 -16.67 -0.50
N THR A 130 0.34 -16.74 0.15
CA THR A 130 0.43 -16.67 1.62
C THR A 130 -0.14 -15.34 2.14
N MET A 131 0.16 -14.23 1.48
CA MET A 131 -0.38 -12.92 1.86
C MET A 131 -1.90 -12.87 1.74
N ILE A 132 -2.47 -13.27 0.60
CA ILE A 132 -3.93 -13.17 0.40
C ILE A 132 -4.74 -14.14 1.25
N THR A 133 -4.12 -15.22 1.73
CA THR A 133 -4.77 -16.19 2.63
C THR A 133 -4.63 -15.85 4.11
N SER A 134 -3.96 -14.75 4.45
CA SER A 134 -3.78 -14.30 5.85
C SER A 134 -5.09 -14.22 6.61
N SER A 135 -5.14 -14.82 7.80
CA SER A 135 -6.34 -14.87 8.63
C SER A 135 -6.55 -13.64 9.50
N THR A 136 -5.46 -12.96 9.85
CA THR A 136 -5.46 -11.77 10.70
C THR A 136 -4.87 -10.56 9.99
N PHE A 137 -5.13 -9.36 10.50
CA PHE A 137 -4.55 -8.12 9.99
C PHE A 137 -3.04 -8.06 10.25
N ASP A 138 -2.57 -8.60 11.37
CA ASP A 138 -1.14 -8.65 11.72
C ASP A 138 -0.37 -9.55 10.76
N GLU A 139 -0.92 -10.73 10.44
CA GLU A 139 -0.36 -11.65 9.46
C GLU A 139 -0.29 -11.00 8.07
N LEU A 140 -1.40 -10.38 7.62
CA LEU A 140 -1.44 -9.62 6.37
C LEU A 140 -0.38 -8.52 6.36
N SER A 141 -0.28 -7.76 7.44
CA SER A 141 0.69 -6.67 7.58
C SER A 141 2.13 -7.16 7.47
N HIS A 142 2.43 -8.32 8.08
CA HIS A 142 3.75 -8.94 7.98
C HIS A 142 4.10 -9.28 6.52
N HIS A 143 3.21 -9.99 5.83
CA HIS A 143 3.45 -10.40 4.43
C HIS A 143 3.50 -9.22 3.46
N LEU A 144 2.66 -8.21 3.67
CA LEU A 144 2.71 -6.96 2.89
C LEU A 144 4.08 -6.28 3.00
N ARG A 145 4.64 -6.15 4.21
CA ARG A 145 5.97 -5.57 4.40
C ARG A 145 7.06 -6.34 3.65
N GLN A 146 6.98 -7.66 3.61
CA GLN A 146 7.94 -8.50 2.87
C GLN A 146 7.82 -8.28 1.36
N LEU A 147 6.58 -8.26 0.83
CA LEU A 147 6.35 -8.05 -0.60
C LEU A 147 6.72 -6.63 -1.05
N ILE A 148 6.44 -5.61 -0.24
CA ILE A 148 6.86 -4.23 -0.53
C ILE A 148 8.38 -4.07 -0.54
N LYS A 149 9.11 -4.73 0.39
CA LYS A 149 10.57 -4.75 0.37
C LYS A 149 11.11 -5.42 -0.90
N LEU A 150 10.45 -6.49 -1.32
CA LEU A 150 10.82 -7.19 -2.55
C LEU A 150 10.52 -6.35 -3.80
N LEU A 151 9.35 -5.69 -3.84
CA LEU A 151 8.99 -4.78 -4.92
C LEU A 151 10.01 -3.66 -5.06
N LYS A 152 10.36 -3.01 -3.95
CA LYS A 152 11.42 -1.99 -3.92
C LYS A 152 12.76 -2.47 -4.47
N ALA A 153 13.13 -3.72 -4.19
CA ALA A 153 14.42 -4.27 -4.58
C ALA A 153 14.47 -4.73 -6.06
N LYS A 154 13.32 -5.08 -6.65
CA LYS A 154 13.26 -5.74 -7.97
C LYS A 154 12.49 -4.95 -9.03
N SER A 155 11.85 -3.83 -8.69
CA SER A 155 10.96 -3.11 -9.60
C SER A 155 10.87 -1.62 -9.25
N ASP A 156 10.70 -0.79 -10.28
CA ASP A 156 10.43 0.66 -10.12
C ASP A 156 8.92 0.96 -10.18
N VAL A 157 8.07 -0.06 -10.06
CA VAL A 157 6.62 0.09 -10.16
C VAL A 157 6.07 0.86 -8.97
N LYS A 158 5.27 1.85 -9.27
CA LYS A 158 4.55 2.68 -8.28
C LYS A 158 3.34 1.94 -7.72
N ILE A 159 2.87 2.39 -6.54
CA ILE A 159 1.67 1.86 -5.87
C ILE A 159 0.66 2.96 -5.65
N ASN A 160 -0.62 2.65 -5.88
CA ASN A 160 -1.75 3.47 -5.43
C ASN A 160 -1.99 3.21 -3.94
N TYR A 161 -1.31 3.98 -3.09
CA TYR A 161 -1.36 3.83 -1.64
C TYR A 161 -2.70 4.27 -1.03
N GLY A 162 -3.38 5.27 -1.61
CA GLY A 162 -4.73 5.64 -1.18
C GLY A 162 -5.71 4.48 -1.32
N LYS A 163 -5.69 3.83 -2.50
CA LYS A 163 -6.47 2.62 -2.74
C LYS A 163 -6.07 1.47 -1.83
N LEU A 164 -4.77 1.31 -1.55
CA LEU A 164 -4.29 0.31 -0.60
C LEU A 164 -4.86 0.53 0.80
N ALA A 165 -4.88 1.77 1.30
CA ALA A 165 -5.49 2.10 2.59
C ALA A 165 -6.97 1.72 2.63
N LYS A 166 -7.71 2.04 1.58
CA LYS A 166 -9.11 1.66 1.42
C LYS A 166 -9.32 0.14 1.44
N ASP A 167 -8.48 -0.60 0.73
CA ASP A 167 -8.53 -2.07 0.69
C ASP A 167 -8.21 -2.65 2.08
N LEU A 168 -7.20 -2.12 2.79
CA LEU A 168 -6.85 -2.52 4.16
C LEU A 168 -7.97 -2.22 5.16
N TYR A 169 -8.60 -1.05 5.05
CA TYR A 169 -9.78 -0.73 5.83
C TYR A 169 -10.92 -1.75 5.57
N GLY A 170 -11.17 -2.07 4.30
CA GLY A 170 -12.12 -3.10 3.92
C GLY A 170 -11.79 -4.47 4.52
N PHE A 171 -10.53 -4.86 4.53
CA PHE A 171 -10.08 -6.10 5.14
C PHE A 171 -10.41 -6.15 6.65
N ILE A 172 -10.13 -5.07 7.38
CA ILE A 172 -10.43 -4.96 8.82
C ILE A 172 -11.94 -5.01 9.05
N ARG A 173 -12.73 -4.35 8.19
CA ARG A 173 -14.20 -4.27 8.30
C ARG A 173 -14.94 -5.53 7.82
N GLY A 174 -14.23 -6.60 7.50
CA GLY A 174 -14.81 -7.90 7.15
C GLY A 174 -14.96 -8.16 5.66
N ASN A 175 -14.61 -7.21 4.77
CA ASN A 175 -14.68 -7.36 3.31
C ASN A 175 -13.46 -8.13 2.76
N ARG A 176 -12.90 -9.06 3.54
CA ARG A 176 -11.64 -9.77 3.25
C ARG A 176 -11.67 -10.49 1.90
N GLU A 177 -12.76 -11.20 1.63
CA GLU A 177 -12.91 -11.98 0.39
C GLU A 177 -12.88 -11.07 -0.85
N SER A 178 -13.66 -9.99 -0.84
CA SER A 178 -13.69 -9.02 -1.94
C SER A 178 -12.32 -8.40 -2.21
N VAL A 179 -11.57 -8.03 -1.16
CA VAL A 179 -10.21 -7.48 -1.29
C VAL A 179 -9.27 -8.52 -1.90
N ARG A 180 -9.28 -9.76 -1.40
CA ARG A 180 -8.45 -10.87 -1.89
C ARG A 180 -8.70 -11.16 -3.36
N ILE A 181 -9.96 -11.29 -3.75
CA ILE A 181 -10.34 -11.55 -5.15
C ILE A 181 -9.88 -10.38 -6.03
N SER A 182 -10.13 -9.15 -5.62
CA SER A 182 -9.74 -7.97 -6.38
C SER A 182 -8.21 -7.91 -6.60
N TRP A 183 -7.42 -8.21 -5.56
CA TRP A 183 -5.96 -8.24 -5.70
C TRP A 183 -5.51 -9.42 -6.57
N ALA A 184 -6.09 -10.63 -6.38
CA ALA A 184 -5.74 -11.80 -7.16
C ALA A 184 -6.06 -11.63 -8.66
N GLN A 185 -7.22 -11.05 -8.99
CA GLN A 185 -7.59 -10.76 -10.38
C GLN A 185 -6.55 -9.91 -11.09
N ARG A 186 -6.00 -8.88 -10.42
CA ARG A 186 -4.99 -7.99 -11.00
C ARG A 186 -3.60 -8.58 -10.96
N TYR A 187 -3.28 -9.36 -9.95
CA TYR A 187 -2.01 -10.05 -9.84
C TYR A 187 -1.83 -11.14 -10.91
N TYR A 188 -2.89 -11.91 -11.19
CA TYR A 188 -2.85 -12.99 -12.18
C TYR A 188 -3.31 -12.55 -13.57
N SER A 189 -3.77 -11.29 -13.76
CA SER A 189 -4.15 -10.83 -15.08
C SER A 189 -2.96 -10.88 -16.05
N TYR A 190 -3.19 -11.48 -17.21
CA TYR A 190 -2.19 -11.58 -18.25
C TYR A 190 -1.99 -10.22 -18.93
N ASN A 191 -0.75 -9.70 -18.92
CA ASN A 191 -0.44 -8.47 -19.65
C ASN A 191 -0.34 -8.76 -21.14
N LYS A 192 -1.46 -8.68 -21.86
CA LYS A 192 -1.52 -8.85 -23.33
C LYS A 192 -0.63 -7.88 -24.14
N LYS A 193 -0.06 -6.86 -23.51
CA LYS A 193 0.78 -5.86 -24.19
C LYS A 193 2.21 -6.33 -24.45
N GLU A 194 2.76 -7.21 -23.64
CA GLU A 194 4.15 -7.69 -23.84
C GLU A 194 4.28 -8.72 -24.96
N ASN A 195 3.20 -9.41 -25.38
CA ASN A 195 3.27 -10.40 -26.48
C ASN A 195 3.06 -9.82 -27.87
N LYS A 196 2.62 -8.55 -28.03
CA LYS A 196 2.49 -7.95 -29.37
C LYS A 196 3.81 -7.43 -29.94
N GLU A 197 4.83 -7.24 -29.14
CA GLU A 197 6.17 -6.83 -29.61
C GLU A 197 7.06 -8.01 -29.98
N GLY A 198 6.75 -9.22 -29.51
CA GLY A 198 7.50 -10.45 -29.83
C GLY A 198 7.07 -11.17 -31.12
N GLU A 199 5.85 -10.94 -31.60
CA GLU A 199 5.33 -11.60 -32.81
C GLU A 199 5.65 -10.86 -34.13
N ASN A 200 6.05 -9.59 -34.07
CA ASN A 200 6.39 -8.81 -35.27
C ASN A 200 7.87 -8.90 -35.73
N THR A 201 8.69 -9.77 -35.13
CA THR A 201 10.10 -9.90 -35.52
C THR A 201 10.43 -11.20 -36.27
N ASN A 202 9.44 -12.07 -36.55
CA ASN A 202 9.67 -13.34 -37.26
C ASN A 202 9.05 -13.44 -38.65
N GLU A 203 8.68 -12.32 -39.29
CA GLU A 203 8.34 -12.31 -40.73
C GLU A 203 9.26 -11.32 -41.45
N LYS A 204 10.48 -11.77 -41.77
CA LYS A 204 11.26 -11.30 -42.94
C LYS A 204 12.32 -12.33 -43.28
#